data_699ac243c8cf97b64f777368912598bb
#
_entry.id   699ac243c8cf97b64f777368912598bb
#
_cell.length_a   1.000
_cell.length_b   1.000
_cell.length_c   1.000
_cell.angle_alpha   90.00
_cell.angle_beta   90.00
_cell.angle_gamma   90.00
#
_symmetry.space_group_name_H-M   'P 1'
#
loop_
_entity.id
_entity.type
_entity.pdbx_description
1 polymer ?
#
loop_
_entity_poly.entity_id
_entity_poly.type
_entity_poly.pdbx_seq_one_letter_code
_entity_poly.pdbx_strand_id
1 'polypeptide(L)'
;ANKQPWHFVVVNDPFIKKEIRLAAEKEEKAFYDHRASDEWLKDLEPFKTNWSKPFLEVAPSLIVVFKKVYDIRKKQRKNNYYVNESVGIASGILLTALHHSGLATLTHTPAPMGFLEKILKRPKNEKAFLLIPVGFPCKNAEVPRLTKKSFNEVCDIL
;
A
#
# COMPACT_ATOMS: atom_id res chain seq x y z
N ALA A 1 21.66 9.31 -7.39
CA ALA A 1 22.55 8.21 -7.01
C ALA A 1 21.98 6.81 -7.33
N ASN A 2 20.83 6.76 -8.00
CA ASN A 2 20.21 5.52 -8.53
C ASN A 2 20.21 4.35 -7.52
N LYS A 3 19.80 4.62 -6.27
CA LYS A 3 19.78 3.61 -5.21
C LYS A 3 18.73 2.54 -5.43
N GLN A 4 17.62 2.87 -6.10
CA GLN A 4 16.49 1.97 -6.35
C GLN A 4 16.06 1.23 -5.07
N PRO A 5 15.72 1.96 -3.99
CA PRO A 5 15.51 1.39 -2.67
C PRO A 5 14.13 0.75 -2.50
N TRP A 6 13.66 0.05 -3.52
CA TRP A 6 12.37 -0.64 -3.53
C TRP A 6 12.53 -2.13 -3.81
N HIS A 7 11.53 -2.88 -3.39
CA HIS A 7 11.34 -4.27 -3.75
C HIS A 7 9.85 -4.55 -3.84
N PHE A 8 9.42 -5.17 -4.93
CA PHE A 8 8.02 -5.52 -5.15
C PHE A 8 7.85 -7.03 -5.00
N VAL A 9 6.84 -7.44 -4.24
CA VAL A 9 6.46 -8.85 -4.10
C VAL A 9 5.04 -9.01 -4.62
N VAL A 10 4.86 -9.86 -5.64
CA VAL A 10 3.54 -10.22 -6.16
C VAL A 10 3.09 -11.50 -5.48
N VAL A 11 1.90 -11.46 -4.88
CA VAL A 11 1.32 -12.57 -4.15
C VAL A 11 0.04 -13.03 -4.85
N ASN A 12 0.09 -14.23 -5.43
CA ASN A 12 -1.05 -14.88 -6.08
C ASN A 12 -1.55 -16.09 -5.26
N ASP A 13 -0.72 -16.61 -4.36
CA ASP A 13 -1.04 -17.77 -3.53
C ASP A 13 -2.22 -17.47 -2.61
N PRO A 14 -3.32 -18.25 -2.68
CA PRO A 14 -4.54 -17.99 -1.91
C PRO A 14 -4.33 -18.15 -0.41
N PHE A 15 -3.43 -19.04 0.04
CA PHE A 15 -3.16 -19.23 1.45
C PHE A 15 -2.39 -18.04 2.01
N ILE A 16 -1.39 -17.53 1.29
CA ILE A 16 -0.65 -16.33 1.70
C ILE A 16 -1.56 -15.10 1.69
N LYS A 17 -2.44 -14.95 0.68
CA LYS A 17 -3.42 -13.85 0.65
C LYS A 17 -4.36 -13.90 1.86
N LYS A 18 -4.82 -15.10 2.24
CA LYS A 18 -5.65 -15.29 3.43
C LYS A 18 -4.91 -14.90 4.72
N GLU A 19 -3.65 -15.31 4.88
CA GLU A 19 -2.83 -14.91 6.03
C GLU A 19 -2.66 -13.39 6.09
N ILE A 20 -2.38 -12.76 4.95
CA ILE A 20 -2.27 -11.29 4.85
C ILE A 20 -3.59 -10.63 5.25
N ARG A 21 -4.74 -11.11 4.75
CA ARG A 21 -6.05 -10.58 5.10
C ARG A 21 -6.29 -10.63 6.60
N LEU A 22 -6.13 -11.80 7.21
CA LEU A 22 -6.39 -11.97 8.64
C LEU A 22 -5.49 -11.08 9.51
N ALA A 23 -4.22 -10.96 9.14
CA ALA A 23 -3.30 -10.07 9.85
C ALA A 23 -3.64 -8.59 9.65
N ALA A 24 -4.01 -8.18 8.43
CA ALA A 24 -4.45 -6.82 8.13
C ALA A 24 -5.73 -6.46 8.89
N GLU A 25 -6.74 -7.32 8.87
CA GLU A 25 -8.01 -7.12 9.57
C GLU A 25 -7.82 -6.99 11.10
N LYS A 26 -6.87 -7.71 11.68
CA LYS A 26 -6.50 -7.57 13.09
C LYS A 26 -5.95 -6.17 13.40
N GLU A 27 -5.06 -5.64 12.56
CA GLU A 27 -4.50 -4.30 12.72
C GLU A 27 -5.55 -3.21 12.46
N GLU A 28 -6.39 -3.40 11.44
CA GLU A 28 -7.49 -2.50 11.11
C GLU A 28 -8.52 -2.46 12.25
N LYS A 29 -8.88 -3.62 12.80
CA LYS A 29 -9.81 -3.66 13.94
C LYS A 29 -9.26 -2.88 15.14
N ALA A 30 -8.00 -3.06 15.49
CA ALA A 30 -7.36 -2.29 16.56
C ALA A 30 -7.26 -0.79 16.23
N PHE A 31 -7.14 -0.43 14.95
CA PHE A 31 -7.17 0.96 14.50
C PHE A 31 -8.56 1.57 14.70
N TYR A 32 -9.62 0.94 14.20
CA TYR A 32 -10.99 1.45 14.32
C TYR A 32 -11.50 1.49 15.77
N ASP A 33 -11.12 0.49 16.58
CA ASP A 33 -11.61 0.37 17.95
C ASP A 33 -10.87 1.32 18.92
N HIS A 34 -9.57 1.64 18.68
CA HIS A 34 -8.74 2.27 19.74
C HIS A 34 -7.73 3.31 19.26
N ARG A 35 -7.32 3.34 17.98
CA ARG A 35 -6.19 4.17 17.51
C ARG A 35 -6.61 5.36 16.65
N ALA A 36 -7.75 5.27 15.98
CA ALA A 36 -8.24 6.36 15.15
C ALA A 36 -8.85 7.46 16.02
N SER A 37 -8.57 8.73 15.68
CA SER A 37 -9.31 9.86 16.23
C SER A 37 -10.70 9.96 15.59
N ASP A 38 -11.65 10.61 16.27
CA ASP A 38 -13.00 10.88 15.73
C ASP A 38 -12.93 11.65 14.41
N GLU A 39 -11.99 12.60 14.28
CA GLU A 39 -11.75 13.35 13.05
C GLU A 39 -11.34 12.43 11.91
N TRP A 40 -10.41 11.50 12.16
CA TRP A 40 -9.97 10.53 11.15
C TRP A 40 -11.09 9.57 10.73
N LEU A 41 -11.87 9.09 11.69
CA LEU A 41 -13.03 8.24 11.40
C LEU A 41 -14.06 8.98 10.52
N LYS A 42 -14.30 10.26 10.80
CA LYS A 42 -15.17 11.12 10.00
C LYS A 42 -14.64 11.28 8.56
N ASP A 43 -13.32 11.44 8.38
CA ASP A 43 -12.70 11.52 7.05
C ASP A 43 -12.85 10.22 6.26
N LEU A 44 -12.99 9.08 6.95
CA LEU A 44 -13.19 7.77 6.31
C LEU A 44 -14.65 7.47 5.94
N GLU A 45 -15.64 8.18 6.50
CA GLU A 45 -17.07 7.95 6.23
C GLU A 45 -17.42 7.95 4.73
N PRO A 46 -16.94 8.90 3.88
CA PRO A 46 -17.25 8.91 2.46
C PRO A 46 -16.78 7.66 1.70
N PHE A 47 -15.76 6.98 2.24
CA PHE A 47 -15.21 5.75 1.65
C PHE A 47 -15.99 4.50 2.02
N LYS A 48 -16.93 4.58 3.00
CA LYS A 48 -17.71 3.46 3.51
C LYS A 48 -16.83 2.25 3.88
N THR A 49 -15.63 2.50 4.37
CA THR A 49 -14.65 1.48 4.75
C THR A 49 -14.77 1.12 6.23
N ASN A 50 -14.40 -0.11 6.56
CA ASN A 50 -14.36 -0.62 7.93
C ASN A 50 -13.15 -1.56 8.10
N TRP A 51 -13.03 -2.22 9.25
CA TRP A 51 -11.93 -3.13 9.54
C TRP A 51 -11.91 -4.40 8.68
N SER A 52 -13.02 -4.83 8.10
CA SER A 52 -13.10 -6.04 7.27
C SER A 52 -12.58 -5.76 5.86
N LYS A 53 -11.64 -6.57 5.38
CA LYS A 53 -10.92 -6.36 4.12
C LYS A 53 -10.96 -7.61 3.21
N PRO A 54 -12.15 -8.13 2.87
CA PRO A 54 -12.28 -9.36 2.08
C PRO A 54 -11.62 -9.25 0.70
N PHE A 55 -11.49 -8.05 0.16
CA PHE A 55 -10.85 -7.79 -1.12
C PHE A 55 -9.37 -8.21 -1.15
N LEU A 56 -8.69 -8.32 0.00
CA LEU A 56 -7.31 -8.81 0.07
C LEU A 56 -7.19 -10.31 -0.27
N GLU A 57 -8.27 -11.05 -0.15
CA GLU A 57 -8.32 -12.47 -0.52
C GLU A 57 -8.95 -12.66 -1.90
N VAL A 58 -9.98 -11.86 -2.21
CA VAL A 58 -10.74 -11.93 -3.47
C VAL A 58 -9.93 -11.43 -4.66
N ALA A 59 -9.14 -10.36 -4.49
CA ALA A 59 -8.31 -9.84 -5.57
C ALA A 59 -7.39 -10.93 -6.14
N PRO A 60 -7.29 -11.06 -7.49
CA PRO A 60 -6.41 -12.06 -8.12
C PRO A 60 -4.98 -11.99 -7.61
N SER A 61 -4.45 -10.78 -7.47
CA SER A 61 -3.07 -10.53 -7.03
C SER A 61 -3.01 -9.45 -5.97
N LEU A 62 -2.04 -9.58 -5.07
CA LEU A 62 -1.60 -8.49 -4.21
C LEU A 62 -0.17 -8.10 -4.60
N ILE A 63 0.10 -6.81 -4.72
CA ILE A 63 1.47 -6.30 -4.85
C ILE A 63 1.85 -5.64 -3.53
N VAL A 64 2.87 -6.18 -2.87
CA VAL A 64 3.42 -5.57 -1.66
C VAL A 64 4.68 -4.83 -2.02
N VAL A 65 4.69 -3.54 -1.75
CA VAL A 65 5.84 -2.67 -1.98
C VAL A 65 6.64 -2.58 -0.69
N PHE A 66 7.92 -2.92 -0.77
CA PHE A 66 8.87 -2.78 0.33
C PHE A 66 9.86 -1.68 0.04
N LYS A 67 10.22 -0.94 1.07
CA LYS A 67 11.32 0.03 1.05
C LYS A 67 12.57 -0.59 1.67
N LYS A 68 13.72 -0.48 0.97
CA LYS A 68 15.02 -0.90 1.47
C LYS A 68 15.69 0.24 2.20
N VAL A 69 15.71 0.15 3.53
CA VAL A 69 16.27 1.21 4.37
C VAL A 69 17.80 1.25 4.34
N TYR A 70 18.43 0.10 4.04
CA TYR A 70 19.88 0.00 3.81
C TYR A 70 20.19 -1.17 2.88
N ASP A 71 21.37 -1.13 2.26
CA ASP A 71 21.97 -2.25 1.54
C ASP A 71 23.11 -2.87 2.35
N ILE A 72 23.44 -4.15 2.04
CA ILE A 72 24.64 -4.80 2.53
C ILE A 72 25.59 -4.93 1.35
N ARG A 73 26.72 -4.20 1.38
CA ARG A 73 27.78 -4.27 0.37
C ARG A 73 29.10 -4.61 1.05
N LYS A 74 29.76 -5.65 0.56
CA LYS A 74 31.03 -6.17 1.15
C LYS A 74 30.93 -6.38 2.67
N LYS A 75 29.83 -7.00 3.15
CA LYS A 75 29.51 -7.23 4.56
C LYS A 75 29.32 -5.96 5.41
N GLN A 76 29.25 -4.79 4.82
CA GLN A 76 28.99 -3.52 5.51
C GLN A 76 27.59 -3.02 5.21
N ARG A 77 26.93 -2.51 6.23
CA ARG A 77 25.65 -1.83 6.10
C ARG A 77 25.89 -0.42 5.51
N LYS A 78 25.17 -0.10 4.42
CA LYS A 78 25.13 1.23 3.81
C LYS A 78 23.70 1.72 3.77
N ASN A 79 23.39 2.78 4.51
CA ASN A 79 22.05 3.35 4.54
C ASN A 79 21.67 3.90 3.16
N ASN A 80 20.42 3.70 2.79
CA ASN A 80 19.82 4.37 1.65
C ASN A 80 19.22 5.71 2.12
N TYR A 81 19.15 6.66 1.22
CA TYR A 81 18.58 8.00 1.45
C TYR A 81 17.51 8.29 0.41
N TYR A 82 16.64 9.24 0.69
CA TYR A 82 15.43 9.55 -0.10
C TYR A 82 14.58 8.29 -0.38
N VAL A 83 14.48 7.43 0.63
CA VAL A 83 13.87 6.11 0.47
C VAL A 83 12.37 6.24 0.24
N ASN A 84 11.68 7.03 1.07
CA ASN A 84 10.23 7.21 0.97
C ASN A 84 9.85 7.91 -0.33
N GLU A 85 10.58 8.95 -0.71
CA GLU A 85 10.39 9.72 -1.94
C GLU A 85 10.56 8.83 -3.17
N SER A 86 11.65 8.07 -3.20
CA SER A 86 11.94 7.15 -4.31
C SER A 86 10.89 6.05 -4.45
N VAL A 87 10.49 5.44 -3.33
CA VAL A 87 9.49 4.36 -3.33
C VAL A 87 8.10 4.92 -3.64
N GLY A 88 7.77 6.14 -3.16
CA GLY A 88 6.53 6.83 -3.49
C GLY A 88 6.41 7.10 -4.98
N ILE A 89 7.46 7.64 -5.62
CA ILE A 89 7.49 7.87 -7.07
C ILE A 89 7.33 6.55 -7.84
N ALA A 90 8.08 5.52 -7.46
CA ALA A 90 7.98 4.20 -8.10
C ALA A 90 6.57 3.59 -7.94
N SER A 91 5.93 3.75 -6.78
CA SER A 91 4.55 3.31 -6.54
C SER A 91 3.56 4.08 -7.39
N GLY A 92 3.70 5.39 -7.53
CA GLY A 92 2.83 6.21 -8.38
C GLY A 92 2.91 5.81 -9.85
N ILE A 93 4.13 5.56 -10.37
CA ILE A 93 4.34 5.06 -11.73
C ILE A 93 3.70 3.68 -11.92
N LEU A 94 3.87 2.77 -10.94
CA LEU A 94 3.24 1.44 -10.97
C LEU A 94 1.71 1.53 -11.03
N LEU A 95 1.10 2.34 -10.16
CA LEU A 95 -0.35 2.54 -10.13
C LEU A 95 -0.88 3.11 -11.44
N THR A 96 -0.18 4.07 -12.03
CA THR A 96 -0.52 4.65 -13.34
C THR A 96 -0.44 3.60 -14.43
N ALA A 97 0.60 2.77 -14.46
CA ALA A 97 0.77 1.70 -15.44
C ALA A 97 -0.32 0.62 -15.31
N LEU A 98 -0.65 0.20 -14.09
CA LEU A 98 -1.74 -0.75 -13.82
C LEU A 98 -3.09 -0.19 -14.28
N HIS A 99 -3.39 1.07 -13.95
CA HIS A 99 -4.61 1.73 -14.39
C HIS A 99 -4.70 1.83 -15.93
N HIS A 100 -3.62 2.22 -16.59
CA HIS A 100 -3.55 2.29 -18.06
C HIS A 100 -3.75 0.93 -18.73
N SER A 101 -3.38 -0.15 -18.02
CA SER A 101 -3.63 -1.54 -18.45
C SER A 101 -5.05 -2.04 -18.18
N GLY A 102 -5.97 -1.17 -17.71
CA GLY A 102 -7.35 -1.52 -17.41
C GLY A 102 -7.56 -2.25 -16.08
N LEU A 103 -6.57 -2.24 -15.21
CA LEU A 103 -6.65 -2.87 -13.90
C LEU A 103 -7.11 -1.89 -12.81
N ALA A 104 -7.94 -2.38 -11.91
CA ALA A 104 -8.31 -1.67 -10.70
C ALA A 104 -7.31 -1.95 -9.59
N THR A 105 -7.00 -0.93 -8.81
CA THR A 105 -6.07 -0.99 -7.68
C THR A 105 -6.59 -0.19 -6.50
N LEU A 106 -6.16 -0.55 -5.30
CA LEU A 106 -6.36 0.23 -4.09
C LEU A 106 -5.02 0.37 -3.36
N THR A 107 -4.69 1.57 -2.92
CA THR A 107 -3.56 1.77 -2.00
C THR A 107 -4.03 1.48 -0.57
N HIS A 108 -3.45 0.47 0.06
CA HIS A 108 -3.84 0.02 1.39
C HIS A 108 -2.64 0.00 2.34
N THR A 109 -2.80 0.56 3.52
CA THR A 109 -1.74 0.70 4.53
C THR A 109 -2.24 0.30 5.92
N PRO A 110 -2.49 -1.00 6.16
CA PRO A 110 -2.97 -1.50 7.46
C PRO A 110 -1.85 -1.43 8.51
N ALA A 111 -1.62 -0.24 9.04
CA ALA A 111 -0.50 0.02 9.95
C ALA A 111 -0.79 -0.50 11.38
N PRO A 112 0.26 -1.07 12.05
CA PRO A 112 1.63 -1.28 11.60
C PRO A 112 1.78 -2.49 10.67
N MET A 113 2.44 -2.32 9.53
CA MET A 113 2.53 -3.32 8.46
C MET A 113 3.62 -4.38 8.64
N GLY A 114 4.25 -4.47 9.80
CA GLY A 114 5.34 -5.43 10.08
C GLY A 114 4.96 -6.90 9.92
N PHE A 115 3.69 -7.23 9.92
CA PHE A 115 3.20 -8.59 9.63
C PHE A 115 3.51 -9.01 8.19
N LEU A 116 3.52 -8.10 7.21
CA LEU A 116 3.88 -8.37 5.81
C LEU A 116 5.33 -8.81 5.69
N GLU A 117 6.23 -8.20 6.47
CA GLU A 117 7.65 -8.61 6.50
C GLU A 117 7.80 -10.05 6.99
N LYS A 118 7.00 -10.45 7.99
CA LYS A 118 7.01 -11.80 8.58
C LYS A 118 6.41 -12.83 7.65
N ILE A 119 5.18 -12.61 7.16
CA ILE A 119 4.45 -13.53 6.27
C ILE A 119 5.27 -13.78 5.00
N LEU A 120 5.80 -12.72 4.39
CA LEU A 120 6.55 -12.79 3.14
C LEU A 120 8.05 -13.06 3.35
N LYS A 121 8.47 -13.36 4.59
CA LYS A 121 9.86 -13.72 4.97
C LYS A 121 10.89 -12.72 4.43
N ARG A 122 10.59 -11.42 4.60
CA ARG A 122 11.48 -10.37 4.07
C ARG A 122 12.71 -10.16 4.95
N PRO A 123 13.85 -9.78 4.34
CA PRO A 123 15.06 -9.48 5.09
C PRO A 123 14.88 -8.21 5.94
N LYS A 124 15.68 -8.08 7.01
CA LYS A 124 15.55 -7.00 8.01
C LYS A 124 15.65 -5.58 7.44
N ASN A 125 16.30 -5.41 6.29
CA ASN A 125 16.44 -4.12 5.62
C ASN A 125 15.25 -3.74 4.74
N GLU A 126 14.29 -4.63 4.54
CA GLU A 126 13.05 -4.35 3.83
C GLU A 126 11.92 -4.08 4.81
N LYS A 127 11.23 -2.96 4.62
CA LYS A 127 10.08 -2.52 5.43
C LYS A 127 8.89 -2.34 4.52
N ALA A 128 7.74 -2.88 4.92
CA ALA A 128 6.51 -2.72 4.17
C ALA A 128 6.17 -1.23 4.03
N PHE A 129 5.81 -0.83 2.83
CA PHE A 129 5.48 0.56 2.48
C PHE A 129 4.04 0.69 1.99
N LEU A 130 3.58 -0.24 1.13
CA LEU A 130 2.26 -0.21 0.54
C LEU A 130 1.79 -1.62 0.18
N LEU A 131 0.50 -1.91 0.37
CA LEU A 131 -0.17 -3.13 -0.06
C LEU A 131 -1.21 -2.74 -1.12
N ILE A 132 -1.12 -3.35 -2.31
CA ILE A 132 -1.95 -3.01 -3.47
C ILE A 132 -2.68 -4.28 -3.93
N PRO A 133 -3.97 -4.46 -3.62
CA PRO A 133 -4.80 -5.43 -4.33
C PRO A 133 -5.00 -5.00 -5.77
N VAL A 134 -4.89 -5.96 -6.69
CA VAL A 134 -4.94 -5.72 -8.14
C VAL A 134 -5.87 -6.74 -8.80
N GLY A 135 -6.76 -6.26 -9.66
CA GLY A 135 -7.66 -7.10 -10.45
C GLY A 135 -8.42 -6.29 -11.50
N PHE A 136 -9.24 -6.95 -12.29
CA PHE A 136 -10.16 -6.24 -13.17
C PHE A 136 -11.33 -5.67 -12.36
N PRO A 137 -11.81 -4.45 -12.68
CA PRO A 137 -12.97 -3.88 -12.01
C PRO A 137 -14.22 -4.71 -12.31
N CYS A 138 -15.10 -4.86 -11.32
CA CYS A 138 -16.44 -5.42 -11.55
C CYS A 138 -17.24 -4.52 -12.48
N LYS A 139 -18.22 -5.10 -13.22
CA LYS A 139 -19.09 -4.32 -14.13
C LYS A 139 -19.79 -3.14 -13.44
N ASN A 140 -20.16 -3.30 -12.17
CA ASN A 140 -20.86 -2.31 -11.37
C ASN A 140 -19.94 -1.74 -10.27
N ALA A 141 -18.63 -1.63 -10.53
CA ALA A 141 -17.71 -1.04 -9.58
C ALA A 141 -18.02 0.43 -9.37
N GLU A 142 -18.26 0.82 -8.12
CA GLU A 142 -18.45 2.21 -7.72
C GLU A 142 -17.20 2.70 -6.99
N VAL A 143 -16.90 3.97 -7.21
CA VAL A 143 -15.85 4.68 -6.47
C VAL A 143 -16.46 5.87 -5.74
N PRO A 144 -15.95 6.25 -4.57
CA PRO A 144 -16.44 7.43 -3.86
C PRO A 144 -16.32 8.68 -4.74
N ARG A 145 -17.35 9.52 -4.76
CA ARG A 145 -17.31 10.83 -5.41
C ARG A 145 -16.54 11.79 -4.50
N LEU A 146 -15.28 11.98 -4.80
CA LEU A 146 -14.40 12.88 -4.05
C LEU A 146 -14.16 14.16 -4.84
N THR A 147 -14.23 15.30 -4.15
CA THR A 147 -13.84 16.58 -4.71
C THR A 147 -12.32 16.69 -4.73
N LYS A 148 -11.76 17.00 -5.88
CA LYS A 148 -10.34 17.31 -6.01
C LYS A 148 -10.10 18.79 -5.75
N LYS A 149 -8.96 19.14 -5.21
CA LYS A 149 -8.50 20.53 -5.11
C LYS A 149 -8.48 21.16 -6.51
N SER A 150 -8.81 22.44 -6.57
CA SER A 150 -8.68 23.22 -7.80
C SER A 150 -7.20 23.41 -8.18
N PHE A 151 -6.96 23.82 -9.43
CA PHE A 151 -5.60 24.07 -9.88
C PHE A 151 -4.86 25.09 -8.99
N ASN A 152 -5.55 26.18 -8.65
CA ASN A 152 -4.98 27.28 -7.84
C ASN A 152 -4.71 26.90 -6.36
N GLU A 153 -5.26 25.78 -5.87
CA GLU A 153 -4.94 25.27 -4.53
C GLU A 153 -3.70 24.37 -4.51
N VAL A 154 -3.17 24.00 -5.67
CA VAL A 154 -2.05 23.04 -5.80
C VAL A 154 -0.90 23.53 -6.68
N CYS A 155 -1.07 24.68 -7.35
CA CYS A 155 -0.09 25.21 -8.30
C CYS A 155 -0.16 26.74 -8.37
N ASP A 156 0.98 27.38 -8.28
CA ASP A 156 1.19 28.80 -8.61
C ASP A 156 1.96 28.90 -9.93
N ILE A 157 1.58 29.85 -10.79
CA ILE A 157 2.33 30.21 -11.99
C ILE A 157 2.97 31.56 -11.72
N LEU A 158 4.30 31.61 -11.70
CA LEU A 158 5.10 32.82 -11.44
C LEU A 158 5.65 33.40 -12.74
#